data_6a5aaae6eb97c422139deba6b22d7da7
#
_entry.id   6a5aaae6eb97c422139deba6b22d7da7
#
_cell.length_a   1.000
_cell.length_b   1.000
_cell.length_c   1.000
_cell.angle_alpha   90.00
_cell.angle_beta   90.00
_cell.angle_gamma   90.00
#
_symmetry.space_group_name_H-M   'P 1'
#
loop_
_entity.id
_entity.type
_entity.pdbx_description
1 polymer ?
#
loop_
_entity_poly.entity_id
_entity_poly.type
_entity_poly.pdbx_seq_one_letter_code
_entity_poly.pdbx_strand_id
1 'polypeptide(L)'
;VHPIEQQIYLQADKPFFVYLSHKGVHDNFSAAKRHKDCYKDKELVLPQTINTPYYGVKDLPTIHEKTGKAASGKDYYGEKMSPNWVKNQRESWHGVDYSYHGRPWDVQVRKYCETLRSVDESIGSVLDYLKEAGLDDNTLVIYMGDNGFAWGEHGLIDKRQFYEESVRVPMLVRCPGLFEGGKVIENMVQNVDVAPTIMACAGLDKAKQMVGYSFLPLLR
;
A
#
# COMPACT_ATOMS: atom_id res chain seq x y z
N VAL A 1 4.24 -7.97 25.92
CA VAL A 1 4.54 -6.55 25.68
C VAL A 1 5.18 -6.47 24.31
N HIS A 2 4.61 -5.66 23.43
CA HIS A 2 5.16 -5.48 22.08
C HIS A 2 6.53 -4.75 22.19
N PRO A 3 7.56 -5.09 21.40
CA PRO A 3 8.87 -4.45 21.50
C PRO A 3 8.85 -2.92 21.43
N ILE A 4 7.87 -2.34 20.72
CA ILE A 4 7.68 -0.89 20.62
C ILE A 4 7.20 -0.27 21.93
N GLU A 5 6.26 -0.91 22.62
CA GLU A 5 5.76 -0.47 23.93
C GLU A 5 6.91 -0.35 24.92
N GLN A 6 7.81 -1.32 24.90
CA GLN A 6 9.00 -1.33 25.74
C GLN A 6 9.98 -0.19 25.39
N GLN A 7 10.15 0.12 24.09
CA GLN A 7 11.01 1.24 23.68
C GLN A 7 10.43 2.59 24.07
N ILE A 8 9.14 2.80 23.91
CA ILE A 8 8.47 4.05 24.32
C ILE A 8 8.52 4.21 25.84
N TYR A 9 8.25 3.15 26.59
CA TYR A 9 8.30 3.17 28.05
C TYR A 9 9.66 3.57 28.61
N LEU A 10 10.75 3.07 28.02
CA LEU A 10 12.12 3.37 28.44
C LEU A 10 12.54 4.84 28.15
N GLN A 11 11.75 5.60 27.40
CA GLN A 11 11.99 6.99 27.02
C GLN A 11 10.91 7.96 27.50
N ALA A 12 10.09 7.57 28.48
CA ALA A 12 8.86 8.28 28.88
C ALA A 12 9.07 9.78 29.21
N ASP A 13 10.27 10.16 29.66
CA ASP A 13 10.61 11.54 30.00
C ASP A 13 11.19 12.38 28.85
N LYS A 14 11.26 11.82 27.64
CA LYS A 14 11.87 12.48 26.48
C LYS A 14 11.00 12.32 25.25
N PRO A 15 11.05 13.30 24.31
CA PRO A 15 10.46 13.09 22.98
C PRO A 15 11.04 11.83 22.33
N PHE A 16 10.18 11.04 21.70
CA PHE A 16 10.59 9.84 20.99
C PHE A 16 10.25 9.92 19.52
N PHE A 17 11.00 9.16 18.73
CA PHE A 17 10.71 8.86 17.33
C PHE A 17 10.75 7.35 17.13
N VAL A 18 9.68 6.79 16.57
CA VAL A 18 9.60 5.36 16.24
C VAL A 18 9.32 5.22 14.77
N TYR A 19 10.13 4.46 14.06
CA TYR A 19 9.90 4.03 12.70
C TYR A 19 9.55 2.54 12.72
N LEU A 20 8.25 2.25 12.56
CA LEU A 20 7.73 0.89 12.54
C LEU A 20 7.53 0.43 11.09
N SER A 21 8.44 -0.39 10.60
CA SER A 21 8.34 -0.99 9.27
C SER A 21 7.84 -2.42 9.37
N HIS A 22 6.61 -2.66 8.92
CA HIS A 22 6.07 -4.01 8.80
C HIS A 22 6.68 -4.73 7.59
N LYS A 23 7.02 -6.01 7.73
CA LYS A 23 7.35 -6.85 6.58
C LYS A 23 6.10 -7.15 5.72
N GLY A 24 4.95 -7.32 6.33
CA GLY A 24 3.66 -7.32 5.62
C GLY A 24 3.34 -5.88 5.15
N VAL A 25 2.80 -5.77 4.00
CA VAL A 25 2.21 -6.78 3.10
C VAL A 25 3.13 -7.20 1.95
N HIS A 26 4.45 -7.08 2.08
CA HIS A 26 5.36 -7.58 1.05
C HIS A 26 5.27 -9.11 0.95
N ASP A 27 5.56 -9.63 -0.22
CA ASP A 27 5.66 -11.07 -0.46
C ASP A 27 6.64 -11.76 0.53
N ASN A 28 6.37 -12.93 1.01
CA ASN A 28 5.28 -13.90 0.78
C ASN A 28 4.11 -13.56 1.72
N PHE A 29 2.97 -13.19 1.19
CA PHE A 29 1.78 -12.80 1.94
C PHE A 29 1.46 -13.80 3.05
N SER A 30 1.85 -13.46 4.27
CA SER A 30 1.82 -14.35 5.43
C SER A 30 1.06 -13.69 6.56
N ALA A 31 -0.23 -13.99 6.63
CA ALA A 31 -1.09 -13.49 7.69
C ALA A 31 -0.84 -14.19 9.02
N ALA A 32 -1.21 -13.52 10.11
CA ALA A 32 -1.33 -14.17 11.40
C ALA A 32 -2.33 -15.34 11.33
N LYS A 33 -2.06 -16.42 12.06
CA LYS A 33 -2.88 -17.65 12.02
C LYS A 33 -4.38 -17.40 12.18
N ARG A 34 -4.78 -16.43 13.04
CA ARG A 34 -6.17 -16.05 13.30
C ARG A 34 -6.86 -15.36 12.13
N HIS A 35 -6.11 -14.83 11.15
CA HIS A 35 -6.64 -14.17 9.96
C HIS A 35 -6.61 -15.07 8.72
N LYS A 36 -6.04 -16.26 8.85
CA LYS A 36 -6.00 -17.21 7.76
C LYS A 36 -7.42 -17.57 7.31
N ASP A 37 -7.62 -17.62 6.01
CA ASP A 37 -8.89 -18.00 5.37
C ASP A 37 -10.08 -17.06 5.69
N CYS A 38 -9.86 -15.88 6.31
CA CYS A 38 -10.95 -14.94 6.63
C CYS A 38 -11.63 -14.32 5.40
N TYR A 39 -11.01 -14.42 4.23
CA TYR A 39 -11.55 -13.96 2.95
C TYR A 39 -11.88 -15.09 1.98
N LYS A 40 -11.86 -16.37 2.41
CA LYS A 40 -12.06 -17.54 1.54
C LYS A 40 -13.39 -17.51 0.78
N ASP A 41 -14.46 -17.05 1.43
CA ASP A 41 -15.83 -17.03 0.89
C ASP A 41 -16.23 -15.62 0.38
N LYS A 42 -15.31 -14.67 0.34
CA LYS A 42 -15.59 -13.32 -0.18
C LYS A 42 -15.45 -13.31 -1.70
N GLU A 43 -16.42 -12.72 -2.37
CA GLU A 43 -16.31 -12.40 -3.78
C GLU A 43 -15.19 -11.37 -3.99
N LEU A 44 -14.37 -11.61 -5.00
CA LEU A 44 -13.33 -10.67 -5.41
C LEU A 44 -13.83 -9.85 -6.58
N VAL A 45 -13.78 -8.54 -6.42
CA VAL A 45 -14.07 -7.61 -7.52
C VAL A 45 -12.83 -7.48 -8.37
N LEU A 46 -12.94 -7.82 -9.64
CA LEU A 46 -11.84 -7.67 -10.59
C LEU A 46 -11.62 -6.18 -10.91
N PRO A 47 -10.37 -5.74 -11.05
CA PRO A 47 -10.09 -4.39 -11.54
C PRO A 47 -10.75 -4.15 -12.91
N GLN A 48 -11.39 -2.99 -13.08
CA GLN A 48 -12.04 -2.65 -14.35
C GLN A 48 -11.07 -2.64 -15.52
N THR A 49 -9.81 -2.32 -15.25
CA THR A 49 -8.74 -2.21 -16.25
C THR A 49 -7.97 -3.52 -16.48
N ILE A 50 -8.36 -4.61 -15.82
CA ILE A 50 -7.62 -5.88 -15.93
C ILE A 50 -7.52 -6.38 -17.37
N ASN A 51 -8.54 -6.07 -18.17
CA ASN A 51 -8.64 -6.41 -19.58
C ASN A 51 -8.48 -5.18 -20.49
N THR A 52 -8.12 -4.01 -19.94
CA THR A 52 -8.01 -2.81 -20.76
C THR A 52 -6.74 -2.88 -21.58
N PRO A 53 -6.86 -2.90 -22.92
CA PRO A 53 -5.67 -2.77 -23.76
C PRO A 53 -5.10 -1.37 -23.67
N TYR A 54 -3.84 -1.29 -23.79
CA TYR A 54 -3.15 -0.04 -24.05
C TYR A 54 -3.64 0.48 -25.41
N TYR A 55 -4.37 1.62 -25.40
CA TYR A 55 -4.99 2.23 -26.58
C TYR A 55 -6.26 1.58 -27.16
N GLY A 56 -7.38 1.71 -26.46
CA GLY A 56 -8.70 1.83 -27.11
C GLY A 56 -9.20 0.67 -27.96
N VAL A 57 -8.72 -0.55 -27.77
CA VAL A 57 -9.32 -1.71 -28.41
C VAL A 57 -10.62 -2.01 -27.70
N LYS A 58 -11.74 -1.86 -28.44
CA LYS A 58 -13.05 -2.34 -28.03
C LYS A 58 -13.08 -3.85 -28.15
N ASP A 59 -13.75 -4.52 -27.23
CA ASP A 59 -14.04 -5.95 -27.26
C ASP A 59 -12.84 -6.87 -26.93
N LEU A 60 -12.38 -6.80 -25.68
CA LEU A 60 -11.49 -7.80 -25.14
C LEU A 60 -12.26 -8.97 -24.53
N PRO A 61 -11.75 -10.20 -24.72
CA PRO A 61 -12.31 -11.35 -24.00
C PRO A 61 -12.12 -11.14 -22.48
N THR A 62 -13.19 -11.36 -21.75
CA THR A 62 -13.21 -11.37 -20.29
C THR A 62 -12.25 -12.40 -19.73
N ILE A 63 -11.76 -12.16 -18.52
CA ILE A 63 -11.10 -13.20 -17.73
C ILE A 63 -11.97 -14.46 -17.78
N HIS A 64 -11.33 -15.57 -18.05
CA HIS A 64 -12.00 -16.85 -18.14
C HIS A 64 -12.72 -17.13 -16.83
N GLU A 65 -14.06 -17.10 -16.83
CA GLU A 65 -14.90 -17.30 -15.65
C GLU A 65 -14.56 -18.58 -14.85
N LYS A 66 -14.03 -19.59 -15.53
CA LYS A 66 -13.68 -20.88 -14.90
C LYS A 66 -12.27 -20.97 -14.34
N THR A 67 -11.34 -20.11 -14.76
CA THR A 67 -9.94 -20.26 -14.38
C THR A 67 -9.38 -19.05 -13.65
N GLY A 68 -10.11 -17.93 -13.61
CA GLY A 68 -9.60 -16.67 -13.07
C GLY A 68 -8.35 -16.16 -13.80
N LYS A 69 -8.01 -16.76 -14.94
CA LYS A 69 -6.88 -16.33 -15.76
C LYS A 69 -7.37 -15.35 -16.80
N ALA A 70 -6.68 -14.23 -16.91
CA ALA A 70 -6.78 -13.41 -18.11
C ALA A 70 -6.50 -14.31 -19.33
N ALA A 71 -7.17 -14.09 -20.45
CA ALA A 71 -6.78 -14.72 -21.69
C ALA A 71 -5.33 -14.36 -21.99
N SER A 72 -4.57 -15.25 -22.60
CA SER A 72 -3.12 -15.05 -22.77
C SER A 72 -2.82 -13.73 -23.47
N GLY A 73 -1.71 -13.08 -23.16
CA GLY A 73 -1.32 -11.81 -23.78
C GLY A 73 -1.27 -11.89 -25.31
N LYS A 74 -1.12 -13.08 -25.89
CA LYS A 74 -1.22 -13.34 -27.31
C LYS A 74 -2.62 -13.13 -27.88
N ASP A 75 -3.66 -13.37 -27.06
CA ASP A 75 -5.05 -13.23 -27.50
C ASP A 75 -5.53 -11.78 -27.41
N TYR A 76 -4.89 -10.95 -26.57
CA TYR A 76 -5.29 -9.56 -26.31
C TYR A 76 -4.69 -8.53 -27.23
N TYR A 77 -3.49 -8.76 -27.68
CA TYR A 77 -2.77 -7.81 -28.49
C TYR A 77 -2.49 -8.48 -29.82
N GLY A 78 -3.32 -8.20 -30.81
CA GLY A 78 -2.91 -8.47 -32.18
C GLY A 78 -1.48 -7.96 -32.35
N GLU A 79 -0.62 -8.72 -32.99
CA GLU A 79 0.85 -8.53 -33.05
C GLU A 79 1.31 -7.09 -33.36
N LYS A 80 0.39 -6.21 -33.79
CA LYS A 80 0.70 -4.87 -34.31
C LYS A 80 0.40 -3.70 -33.36
N MET A 81 -0.27 -3.91 -32.21
CA MET A 81 -0.85 -2.77 -31.48
C MET A 81 -0.24 -2.45 -30.10
N SER A 82 0.64 -3.26 -29.57
CA SER A 82 1.26 -2.96 -28.28
C SER A 82 2.77 -2.85 -28.41
N PRO A 83 3.40 -1.86 -27.74
CA PRO A 83 4.85 -1.80 -27.65
C PRO A 83 5.42 -3.11 -27.08
N ASN A 84 6.56 -3.55 -27.58
CA ASN A 84 7.19 -4.80 -27.16
C ASN A 84 7.47 -4.87 -25.66
N TRP A 85 7.76 -3.76 -25.00
CA TRP A 85 8.00 -3.74 -23.57
C TRP A 85 6.74 -4.08 -22.76
N VAL A 86 5.56 -3.66 -23.23
CA VAL A 86 4.28 -4.03 -22.59
C VAL A 86 4.00 -5.52 -22.77
N LYS A 87 4.21 -6.04 -23.98
CA LYS A 87 4.07 -7.47 -24.25
C LYS A 87 4.98 -8.30 -23.36
N ASN A 88 6.26 -7.92 -23.32
CA ASN A 88 7.27 -8.60 -22.52
C ASN A 88 6.95 -8.54 -21.01
N GLN A 89 6.40 -7.44 -20.52
CA GLN A 89 5.99 -7.34 -19.12
C GLN A 89 4.81 -8.25 -18.80
N ARG A 90 3.80 -8.31 -19.68
CA ARG A 90 2.63 -9.17 -19.46
C ARG A 90 2.95 -10.66 -19.59
N GLU A 91 3.88 -11.01 -20.46
CA GLU A 91 4.38 -12.39 -20.61
C GLU A 91 5.39 -12.78 -19.52
N SER A 92 5.88 -11.81 -18.75
CA SER A 92 6.78 -12.01 -17.63
C SER A 92 6.02 -12.23 -16.31
N TRP A 93 6.74 -12.41 -15.23
CA TRP A 93 6.18 -12.53 -13.88
C TRP A 93 5.41 -11.27 -13.39
N HIS A 94 5.41 -10.19 -14.13
CA HIS A 94 4.62 -8.98 -13.87
C HIS A 94 3.21 -9.01 -14.49
N GLY A 95 2.90 -10.00 -15.30
CA GLY A 95 1.59 -10.11 -15.95
C GLY A 95 0.61 -10.95 -15.14
N VAL A 96 -0.68 -10.67 -15.27
CA VAL A 96 -1.75 -11.45 -14.60
C VAL A 96 -1.83 -12.90 -15.08
N ASP A 97 -1.32 -13.19 -16.27
CA ASP A 97 -1.23 -14.54 -16.81
C ASP A 97 -0.16 -15.39 -16.10
N TYR A 98 0.76 -14.72 -15.42
CA TYR A 98 1.77 -15.38 -14.63
C TYR A 98 1.20 -15.73 -13.26
N SER A 99 1.22 -17.00 -12.93
CA SER A 99 0.85 -17.42 -11.58
C SER A 99 1.94 -16.98 -10.61
N TYR A 100 1.70 -15.87 -9.93
CA TYR A 100 2.63 -15.30 -8.98
C TYR A 100 3.00 -16.32 -7.90
N HIS A 101 4.26 -16.72 -7.87
CA HIS A 101 4.75 -17.84 -7.03
C HIS A 101 3.97 -19.16 -7.21
N GLY A 102 3.58 -19.47 -8.43
CA GLY A 102 2.85 -20.72 -8.73
C GLY A 102 1.43 -20.79 -8.19
N ARG A 103 0.82 -19.66 -7.83
CA ARG A 103 -0.53 -19.59 -7.27
C ARG A 103 -1.46 -18.75 -8.13
N PRO A 104 -2.74 -19.13 -8.25
CA PRO A 104 -3.75 -18.35 -8.95
C PRO A 104 -3.89 -16.93 -8.38
N TRP A 105 -4.30 -16.00 -9.20
CA TRP A 105 -4.48 -14.58 -8.84
C TRP A 105 -5.38 -14.39 -7.62
N ASP A 106 -6.55 -15.03 -7.61
CA ASP A 106 -7.52 -14.92 -6.52
C ASP A 106 -6.97 -15.42 -5.17
N VAL A 107 -6.17 -16.48 -5.19
CA VAL A 107 -5.49 -17.01 -4.00
C VAL A 107 -4.49 -15.99 -3.47
N GLN A 108 -3.77 -15.30 -4.35
CA GLN A 108 -2.77 -14.31 -3.95
C GLN A 108 -3.43 -13.05 -3.38
N VAL A 109 -4.47 -12.54 -4.02
CA VAL A 109 -5.23 -11.39 -3.54
C VAL A 109 -5.81 -11.65 -2.15
N ARG A 110 -6.41 -12.84 -1.92
CA ARG A 110 -6.93 -13.20 -0.59
C ARG A 110 -5.84 -13.20 0.47
N LYS A 111 -4.69 -13.79 0.18
CA LYS A 111 -3.55 -13.80 1.10
C LYS A 111 -3.00 -12.42 1.39
N TYR A 112 -2.97 -11.56 0.39
CA TYR A 112 -2.60 -10.16 0.57
C TYR A 112 -3.57 -9.48 1.54
N CYS A 113 -4.88 -9.60 1.33
CA CYS A 113 -5.91 -9.05 2.20
C CYS A 113 -5.84 -9.59 3.63
N GLU A 114 -5.59 -10.89 3.80
CA GLU A 114 -5.38 -11.52 5.11
C GLU A 114 -4.13 -10.96 5.82
N THR A 115 -3.06 -10.72 5.06
CA THR A 115 -1.84 -10.12 5.59
C THR A 115 -2.07 -8.66 5.99
N LEU A 116 -2.80 -7.91 5.16
CA LEU A 116 -3.20 -6.53 5.47
C LEU A 116 -4.03 -6.45 6.75
N ARG A 117 -4.91 -7.42 6.97
CA ARG A 117 -5.68 -7.53 8.22
C ARG A 117 -4.79 -7.69 9.45
N SER A 118 -3.68 -8.41 9.30
CA SER A 118 -2.70 -8.58 10.38
C SER A 118 -1.89 -7.30 10.66
N VAL A 119 -1.60 -6.53 9.62
CA VAL A 119 -0.95 -5.21 9.75
C VAL A 119 -1.89 -4.22 10.44
N ASP A 120 -3.16 -4.17 10.02
CA ASP A 120 -4.19 -3.32 10.62
C ASP A 120 -4.32 -3.56 12.13
N GLU A 121 -4.38 -4.82 12.56
CA GLU A 121 -4.41 -5.19 13.97
C GLU A 121 -3.16 -4.74 14.74
N SER A 122 -1.99 -4.87 14.12
CA SER A 122 -0.73 -4.41 14.74
C SER A 122 -0.72 -2.88 14.92
N ILE A 123 -1.26 -2.14 13.95
CA ILE A 123 -1.40 -0.68 14.05
C ILE A 123 -2.39 -0.33 15.16
N GLY A 124 -3.53 -1.03 15.22
CA GLY A 124 -4.51 -0.87 16.30
C GLY A 124 -3.88 -1.00 17.68
N SER A 125 -3.06 -2.04 17.88
CA SER A 125 -2.36 -2.26 19.14
C SER A 125 -1.43 -1.11 19.53
N VAL A 126 -0.75 -0.49 18.56
CA VAL A 126 0.10 0.69 18.80
C VAL A 126 -0.74 1.90 19.22
N LEU A 127 -1.86 2.14 18.53
CA LEU A 127 -2.77 3.24 18.86
C LEU A 127 -3.41 3.07 20.23
N ASP A 128 -3.82 1.86 20.57
CA ASP A 128 -4.37 1.53 21.90
C ASP A 128 -3.34 1.80 23.00
N TYR A 129 -2.10 1.36 22.79
CA TYR A 129 -1.01 1.65 23.74
C TYR A 129 -0.77 3.15 23.92
N LEU A 130 -0.71 3.94 22.85
CA LEU A 130 -0.53 5.40 22.97
C LEU A 130 -1.65 6.04 23.79
N LYS A 131 -2.87 5.58 23.62
CA LYS A 131 -4.04 6.04 24.38
C LYS A 131 -3.96 5.62 25.87
N GLU A 132 -3.63 4.37 26.15
CA GLU A 132 -3.48 3.85 27.51
C GLU A 132 -2.34 4.53 28.26
N ALA A 133 -1.26 4.88 27.56
CA ALA A 133 -0.12 5.60 28.12
C ALA A 133 -0.34 7.13 28.25
N GLY A 134 -1.48 7.66 27.81
CA GLY A 134 -1.74 9.10 27.82
C GLY A 134 -0.87 9.92 26.86
N LEU A 135 -0.34 9.28 25.82
CA LEU A 135 0.55 9.89 24.82
C LEU A 135 -0.19 10.27 23.53
N ASP A 136 -1.42 9.87 23.38
CA ASP A 136 -2.21 9.94 22.17
C ASP A 136 -2.37 11.36 21.61
N ASP A 137 -2.66 12.33 22.47
CA ASP A 137 -2.87 13.72 22.07
C ASP A 137 -1.60 14.44 21.62
N ASN A 138 -0.44 13.96 22.05
CA ASN A 138 0.86 14.59 21.77
C ASN A 138 1.80 13.70 20.93
N THR A 139 1.24 12.77 20.17
CA THR A 139 1.99 11.92 19.25
C THR A 139 1.47 12.07 17.84
N LEU A 140 2.34 12.54 16.93
CA LEU A 140 2.07 12.53 15.50
C LEU A 140 2.26 11.12 14.96
N VAL A 141 1.16 10.48 14.57
CA VAL A 141 1.18 9.17 13.92
C VAL A 141 0.99 9.36 12.43
N ILE A 142 1.91 8.83 11.63
CA ILE A 142 1.84 8.79 10.17
C ILE A 142 1.81 7.34 9.75
N TYR A 143 0.73 6.93 9.09
CA TYR A 143 0.65 5.66 8.38
C TYR A 143 0.73 5.89 6.88
N MET A 144 1.60 5.16 6.21
CA MET A 144 1.77 5.27 4.76
C MET A 144 2.32 3.99 4.15
N GLY A 145 2.12 3.83 2.85
CA GLY A 145 2.85 2.86 2.03
C GLY A 145 4.17 3.45 1.50
N ASP A 146 5.12 2.59 1.20
CA ASP A 146 6.37 2.95 0.49
C ASP A 146 6.15 3.06 -1.02
N ASN A 147 5.32 2.19 -1.57
CA ASN A 147 4.85 2.15 -2.95
C ASN A 147 3.45 1.53 -3.00
N GLY A 148 2.77 1.72 -4.12
CA GLY A 148 1.54 1.04 -4.43
C GLY A 148 1.77 -0.37 -4.99
N PHE A 149 0.72 -1.01 -5.50
CA PHE A 149 0.80 -2.34 -6.09
C PHE A 149 -0.38 -2.60 -7.02
N ALA A 150 -0.12 -3.00 -8.25
CA ALA A 150 -1.15 -3.43 -9.19
C ALA A 150 -1.57 -4.88 -8.91
N TRP A 151 -2.85 -5.10 -8.79
CA TRP A 151 -3.47 -6.42 -8.60
C TRP A 151 -4.28 -6.86 -9.81
N GLY A 152 -3.77 -6.62 -10.99
CA GLY A 152 -4.41 -6.98 -12.25
C GLY A 152 -4.81 -5.76 -13.08
N GLU A 153 -4.75 -4.56 -12.52
CA GLU A 153 -4.94 -3.34 -13.29
C GLU A 153 -3.98 -3.31 -14.48
N HIS A 154 -4.51 -2.90 -15.64
CA HIS A 154 -3.79 -2.92 -16.92
C HIS A 154 -3.23 -4.31 -17.31
N GLY A 155 -3.77 -5.38 -16.69
CA GLY A 155 -3.27 -6.75 -16.87
C GLY A 155 -1.89 -6.99 -16.23
N LEU A 156 -1.51 -6.21 -15.23
CA LEU A 156 -0.21 -6.26 -14.59
C LEU A 156 -0.34 -6.59 -13.10
N ILE A 157 0.70 -7.19 -12.57
CA ILE A 157 0.91 -7.40 -11.13
C ILE A 157 2.24 -6.78 -10.78
N ASP A 158 2.38 -6.28 -9.56
CA ASP A 158 3.59 -5.65 -9.05
C ASP A 158 3.55 -4.10 -9.14
N LYS A 159 4.65 -3.43 -8.94
CA LYS A 159 4.78 -2.00 -8.62
C LYS A 159 5.82 -1.26 -9.47
N ARG A 160 6.27 -1.84 -10.58
CA ARG A 160 7.38 -1.31 -11.39
C ARG A 160 6.94 -0.47 -12.58
N GLN A 161 5.70 -0.02 -12.57
CA GLN A 161 5.11 0.80 -13.62
C GLN A 161 4.70 2.17 -13.06
N PHE A 162 4.59 3.18 -13.93
CA PHE A 162 4.15 4.53 -13.55
C PHE A 162 2.63 4.71 -13.61
N TYR A 163 1.87 3.66 -13.30
CA TYR A 163 0.43 3.76 -13.11
C TYR A 163 0.09 4.19 -11.69
N GLU A 164 -1.11 4.78 -11.51
CA GLU A 164 -1.60 5.24 -10.21
C GLU A 164 -1.51 4.15 -9.14
N GLU A 165 -1.82 2.90 -9.50
CA GLU A 165 -1.78 1.76 -8.61
C GLU A 165 -0.38 1.48 -8.05
N SER A 166 0.65 1.87 -8.77
CA SER A 166 2.06 1.71 -8.36
C SER A 166 2.61 2.92 -7.64
N VAL A 167 2.20 4.15 -8.02
CA VAL A 167 2.81 5.39 -7.51
C VAL A 167 2.00 6.05 -6.41
N ARG A 168 0.68 5.80 -6.36
CA ARG A 168 -0.20 6.37 -5.36
C ARG A 168 -0.31 5.45 -4.15
N VAL A 169 0.00 5.98 -2.98
CA VAL A 169 -0.04 5.25 -1.72
C VAL A 169 -1.03 5.88 -0.74
N PRO A 170 -1.66 5.10 0.13
CA PRO A 170 -2.42 5.68 1.22
C PRO A 170 -1.48 6.45 2.16
N MET A 171 -1.94 7.60 2.65
CA MET A 171 -1.30 8.32 3.75
C MET A 171 -2.39 8.78 4.73
N LEU A 172 -2.27 8.38 5.97
CA LEU A 172 -3.14 8.78 7.07
C LEU A 172 -2.29 9.44 8.14
N VAL A 173 -2.75 10.56 8.65
CA VAL A 173 -2.04 11.31 9.68
C VAL A 173 -2.97 11.63 10.82
N ARG A 174 -2.50 11.44 12.05
CA ARG A 174 -3.27 11.64 13.26
C ARG A 174 -2.43 12.28 14.35
N CYS A 175 -2.95 13.33 14.99
CA CYS A 175 -2.46 13.94 16.22
C CYS A 175 -3.58 14.78 16.85
N PRO A 176 -4.41 14.19 17.74
CA PRO A 176 -5.62 14.87 18.23
C PRO A 176 -5.36 16.22 18.92
N GLY A 177 -4.25 16.35 19.62
CA GLY A 177 -3.88 17.62 20.27
C GLY A 177 -3.36 18.69 19.32
N LEU A 178 -3.12 18.39 18.05
CA LEU A 178 -2.54 19.32 17.07
C LEU A 178 -3.56 19.77 16.00
N PHE A 179 -4.45 18.88 15.57
CA PHE A 179 -5.46 19.16 14.53
C PHE A 179 -6.66 18.20 14.64
N GLU A 180 -7.79 18.64 14.10
CA GLU A 180 -9.00 17.84 14.05
C GLU A 180 -8.92 16.75 12.97
N GLY A 181 -9.49 15.58 13.29
CA GLY A 181 -9.61 14.47 12.35
C GLY A 181 -10.73 14.63 11.33
N GLY A 182 -10.83 13.67 10.40
CA GLY A 182 -11.91 13.61 9.42
C GLY A 182 -11.72 14.51 8.19
N LYS A 183 -10.58 15.19 8.07
CA LYS A 183 -10.26 16.01 6.89
C LYS A 183 -9.65 15.15 5.78
N VAL A 184 -10.00 15.46 4.55
CA VAL A 184 -9.33 14.95 3.35
C VAL A 184 -8.50 16.09 2.77
N ILE A 185 -7.20 15.84 2.58
CA ILE A 185 -6.27 16.79 2.00
C ILE A 185 -6.02 16.39 0.55
N GLU A 186 -6.44 17.24 -0.37
CA GLU A 186 -6.34 16.99 -1.81
C GLU A 186 -5.02 17.48 -2.42
N ASN A 187 -4.20 18.12 -1.62
CA ASN A 187 -2.87 18.54 -2.05
C ASN A 187 -1.98 17.32 -2.29
N MET A 188 -1.15 17.41 -3.31
CA MET A 188 -0.14 16.39 -3.55
C MET A 188 0.90 16.39 -2.44
N VAL A 189 1.07 15.25 -1.79
CA VAL A 189 2.10 14.98 -0.79
C VAL A 189 2.90 13.77 -1.25
N GLN A 190 4.21 13.82 -1.09
CA GLN A 190 5.11 12.76 -1.52
C GLN A 190 5.85 12.14 -0.33
N ASN A 191 6.37 10.93 -0.51
CA ASN A 191 7.14 10.26 0.54
C ASN A 191 8.36 11.07 1.01
N VAL A 192 8.96 11.87 0.14
CA VAL A 192 10.09 12.77 0.47
C VAL A 192 9.69 13.92 1.42
N ASP A 193 8.39 14.20 1.56
CA ASP A 193 7.86 15.26 2.41
C ASP A 193 7.70 14.82 3.88
N VAL A 194 7.77 13.53 4.14
CA VAL A 194 7.60 12.97 5.50
C VAL A 194 8.74 13.41 6.43
N ALA A 195 9.98 13.26 5.98
CA ALA A 195 11.14 13.62 6.81
C ALA A 195 11.15 15.13 7.21
N PRO A 196 10.97 16.08 6.27
CA PRO A 196 10.86 17.51 6.67
C PRO A 196 9.61 17.80 7.52
N THR A 197 8.54 17.02 7.41
CA THR A 197 7.37 17.17 8.29
C THR A 197 7.68 16.73 9.72
N ILE A 198 8.39 15.62 9.89
CA ILE A 198 8.87 15.16 11.21
C ILE A 198 9.79 16.18 11.84
N MET A 199 10.74 16.74 11.07
CA MET A 199 11.63 17.82 11.56
C MET A 199 10.84 19.03 12.03
N ALA A 200 9.88 19.49 11.22
CA ALA A 200 9.03 20.63 11.58
C ALA A 200 8.17 20.36 12.83
N CYS A 201 7.66 19.13 12.98
CA CYS A 201 6.92 18.71 14.18
C CYS A 201 7.81 18.72 15.44
N ALA A 202 9.08 18.38 15.31
CA ALA A 202 10.07 18.42 16.36
C ALA A 202 10.63 19.85 16.64
N GLY A 203 10.16 20.88 15.94
CA GLY A 203 10.66 22.25 16.05
C GLY A 203 12.07 22.45 15.48
N LEU A 204 12.48 21.58 14.56
CA LEU A 204 13.80 21.60 13.94
C LEU A 204 13.72 22.10 12.49
N ASP A 205 14.77 22.77 12.06
CA ASP A 205 14.92 23.18 10.67
C ASP A 205 15.14 21.98 9.75
N LYS A 206 14.63 22.08 8.54
CA LYS A 206 14.86 21.09 7.49
C LYS A 206 16.35 21.01 7.15
N ALA A 207 16.92 19.81 7.15
CA ALA A 207 18.29 19.60 6.73
C ALA A 207 18.49 19.98 5.25
N LYS A 208 19.64 20.58 4.92
CA LYS A 208 19.93 21.11 3.56
C LYS A 208 19.78 20.08 2.43
N GLN A 209 20.07 18.82 2.70
CA GLN A 209 19.98 17.73 1.73
C GLN A 209 18.54 17.19 1.52
N MET A 210 17.59 17.59 2.34
CA MET A 210 16.19 17.18 2.17
C MET A 210 15.54 17.99 1.06
N VAL A 211 15.01 17.32 0.03
CA VAL A 211 14.36 17.98 -1.12
C VAL A 211 12.87 18.23 -0.90
N GLY A 212 12.20 17.43 -0.07
CA GLY A 212 10.77 17.53 0.21
C GLY A 212 10.39 18.78 1.02
N TYR A 213 9.10 18.99 1.19
CA TYR A 213 8.50 20.07 1.96
C TYR A 213 7.64 19.54 3.08
N SER A 214 7.61 20.24 4.22
CA SER A 214 6.72 19.87 5.31
C SER A 214 5.27 20.08 4.92
N PHE A 215 4.43 19.05 5.06
CA PHE A 215 2.99 19.15 4.92
C PHE A 215 2.26 19.48 6.23
N LEU A 216 2.99 19.71 7.31
CA LEU A 216 2.40 20.10 8.61
C LEU A 216 1.42 21.29 8.50
N PRO A 217 1.67 22.33 7.68
CA PRO A 217 0.70 23.42 7.49
C PRO A 217 -0.63 23.00 6.86
N LEU A 218 -0.67 21.88 6.11
CA LEU A 218 -1.90 21.38 5.51
C LEU A 218 -2.81 20.67 6.51
N LEU A 219 -2.26 20.26 7.65
CA LEU A 219 -2.99 19.52 8.69
C LEU A 219 -3.79 20.41 9.63
N ARG A 220 -3.51 21.72 9.65
CA ARG A 220 -4.09 22.71 10.56
C ARG A 220 -5.31 23.44 10.02
#